data_df6b3bd424f9e6252d49488a27d686de
#
_entry.id   df6b3bd424f9e6252d49488a27d686de
#
_cell.length_a   1.000
_cell.length_b   1.000
_cell.length_c   1.000
_cell.angle_alpha   90.00
_cell.angle_beta   90.00
_cell.angle_gamma   90.00
#
_symmetry.space_group_name_H-M   'P 1'
#
loop_
_entity.id
_entity.type
_entity.pdbx_description
1 polymer ?
#
loop_
_entity_poly.entity_id
_entity_poly.type
_entity_poly.pdbx_seq_one_letter_code
_entity_poly.pdbx_strand_id
1 'polypeptide(L)'
;MATEGNDPTQAPNSRRAFSRLRRRVPALLELVDDAEWTGEPLIEERLTSNDGIFEGKPDLVLVGQRRLLVVDYKSGFVSDDGAVEEDYSDQLLLYAHLSAEVHGIDSVDAFLLSLREGLVPVDVSEEQRGQYVQRAIDEVQAYDQRVPGPQPATPSEDVCHWCNHACACDHLWDEIGKGQVLEPWGGHALEGELLDSPTTARNNLSAARIRVERGTVAGDVTVSDIPQGSTGGMSEGSRVRIVGLRQIRDDSHGLAWVGHKSQY
;
A
#
# COMPACT_ATOMS: atom_id res chain seq x y z
N MET A 1 21.21 11.06 21.39
CA MET A 1 20.14 10.23 21.99
C MET A 1 19.99 9.03 21.06
N ALA A 2 20.44 7.85 21.50
CA ALA A 2 20.27 6.62 20.73
C ALA A 2 18.77 6.27 20.78
N THR A 3 18.13 6.16 19.63
CA THR A 3 16.79 5.59 19.51
C THR A 3 16.89 4.13 19.93
N GLU A 4 16.20 3.75 21.00
CA GLU A 4 15.99 2.34 21.36
C GLU A 4 15.34 1.65 20.15
N GLY A 5 16.19 0.98 19.35
CA GLY A 5 15.71 0.19 18.22
C GLY A 5 14.90 -0.97 18.74
N ASN A 6 13.65 -1.07 18.31
CA ASN A 6 12.84 -2.25 18.51
C ASN A 6 13.63 -3.46 17.95
N ASP A 7 14.00 -4.38 18.84
CA ASP A 7 14.66 -5.63 18.44
C ASP A 7 13.72 -6.42 17.49
N PRO A 8 14.06 -6.54 16.19
CA PRO A 8 13.19 -7.18 15.21
C PRO A 8 12.94 -8.66 15.52
N THR A 9 13.75 -9.27 16.40
CA THR A 9 13.57 -10.67 16.81
C THR A 9 12.38 -10.86 17.75
N GLN A 10 11.88 -9.78 18.35
CA GLN A 10 10.73 -9.82 19.26
C GLN A 10 9.38 -9.58 18.58
N ALA A 11 9.39 -9.23 17.29
CA ALA A 11 8.15 -9.05 16.54
C ALA A 11 7.37 -10.38 16.41
N PRO A 12 6.02 -10.35 16.45
CA PRO A 12 5.21 -11.53 16.19
C PRO A 12 5.61 -12.17 14.84
N ASN A 13 5.77 -13.52 14.85
CA ASN A 13 6.21 -14.29 13.69
C ASN A 13 7.67 -14.09 13.21
N SER A 14 8.50 -13.32 13.90
CA SER A 14 9.91 -13.09 13.56
C SER A 14 10.68 -14.39 13.28
N ARG A 15 10.52 -15.44 14.12
CA ARG A 15 11.18 -16.75 13.93
C ARG A 15 10.86 -17.39 12.58
N ARG A 16 9.62 -17.27 12.11
CA ARG A 16 9.21 -17.81 10.79
C ARG A 16 9.81 -16.97 9.65
N ALA A 17 9.83 -15.65 9.80
CA ALA A 17 10.46 -14.76 8.84
C ALA A 17 11.96 -15.04 8.72
N PHE A 18 12.69 -15.13 9.83
CA PHE A 18 14.13 -15.49 9.84
C PHE A 18 14.41 -16.86 9.24
N SER A 19 13.56 -17.86 9.51
CA SER A 19 13.73 -19.20 8.91
C SER A 19 13.57 -19.17 7.39
N ARG A 20 12.64 -18.38 6.87
CA ARG A 20 12.45 -18.17 5.43
C ARG A 20 13.64 -17.43 4.82
N LEU A 21 14.03 -16.31 5.43
CA LEU A 21 15.18 -15.51 4.98
C LEU A 21 16.44 -16.39 4.85
N ARG A 22 16.77 -17.17 5.87
CA ARG A 22 17.93 -18.09 5.83
C ARG A 22 17.93 -19.06 4.66
N ARG A 23 16.76 -19.46 4.16
CA ARG A 23 16.63 -20.32 2.99
C ARG A 23 16.81 -19.58 1.66
N ARG A 24 16.57 -18.26 1.65
CA ARG A 24 16.59 -17.43 0.45
C ARG A 24 17.93 -16.72 0.22
N VAL A 25 18.62 -16.40 1.32
CA VAL A 25 19.95 -15.75 1.26
C VAL A 25 20.95 -16.48 0.36
N PRO A 26 21.08 -17.83 0.36
CA PRO A 26 22.03 -18.47 -0.54
C PRO A 26 21.82 -18.14 -2.02
N ALA A 27 20.58 -18.12 -2.51
CA ALA A 27 20.30 -17.78 -3.91
C ALA A 27 20.66 -16.31 -4.23
N LEU A 28 20.46 -15.39 -3.28
CA LEU A 28 20.92 -14.02 -3.44
C LEU A 28 22.44 -13.93 -3.47
N LEU A 29 23.13 -14.67 -2.56
CA LEU A 29 24.59 -14.66 -2.50
C LEU A 29 25.22 -15.21 -3.80
N GLU A 30 24.61 -16.20 -4.44
CA GLU A 30 25.06 -16.70 -5.75
C GLU A 30 25.04 -15.60 -6.82
N LEU A 31 24.08 -14.67 -6.78
CA LEU A 31 24.05 -13.52 -7.69
C LEU A 31 25.08 -12.46 -7.32
N VAL A 32 25.31 -12.25 -6.02
CA VAL A 32 26.20 -11.20 -5.50
C VAL A 32 27.66 -11.63 -5.57
N ASP A 33 27.98 -12.92 -5.43
CA ASP A 33 29.35 -13.44 -5.46
C ASP A 33 29.99 -13.47 -6.88
N ASP A 34 29.27 -13.03 -7.89
CA ASP A 34 29.82 -12.92 -9.23
C ASP A 34 30.91 -11.82 -9.26
N ALA A 35 32.10 -12.20 -9.74
CA ALA A 35 33.27 -11.33 -9.80
C ALA A 35 33.10 -10.11 -10.74
N GLU A 36 32.01 -9.99 -11.43
CA GLU A 36 31.70 -8.88 -12.32
C GLU A 36 31.29 -7.58 -11.61
N TRP A 37 30.87 -7.68 -10.34
CA TRP A 37 30.46 -6.51 -9.56
C TRP A 37 31.68 -5.70 -9.10
N THR A 38 31.71 -4.40 -9.41
CA THR A 38 32.91 -3.55 -9.27
C THR A 38 32.81 -2.48 -8.18
N GLY A 39 31.75 -2.44 -7.42
CA GLY A 39 31.54 -1.43 -6.40
C GLY A 39 30.94 -2.02 -5.12
N GLU A 40 30.78 -1.16 -4.12
CA GLU A 40 29.96 -1.53 -2.97
C GLU A 40 28.49 -1.63 -3.38
N PRO A 41 27.72 -2.57 -2.82
CA PRO A 41 26.29 -2.65 -3.05
C PRO A 41 25.59 -1.34 -2.65
N LEU A 42 24.74 -0.83 -3.52
CA LEU A 42 23.85 0.30 -3.20
C LEU A 42 22.62 -0.27 -2.53
N ILE A 43 22.47 0.01 -1.25
CA ILE A 43 21.37 -0.52 -0.43
C ILE A 43 20.42 0.61 -0.08
N GLU A 44 19.17 0.51 -0.50
CA GLU A 44 18.16 1.53 -0.25
C GLU A 44 18.63 2.94 -0.63
N GLU A 45 19.41 3.06 -1.69
CA GLU A 45 19.86 4.35 -2.18
C GLU A 45 18.80 4.99 -3.09
N ARG A 46 18.63 6.29 -2.94
CA ARG A 46 17.69 7.06 -3.73
C ARG A 46 18.26 7.36 -5.10
N LEU A 47 17.56 6.95 -6.14
CA LEU A 47 17.87 7.24 -7.53
C LEU A 47 16.83 8.22 -8.09
N THR A 48 17.31 9.17 -8.91
CA THR A 48 16.43 10.16 -9.55
C THR A 48 16.80 10.21 -11.04
N SER A 49 15.79 10.24 -11.91
CA SER A 49 16.00 10.39 -13.35
C SER A 49 16.66 11.73 -13.68
N ASN A 50 17.36 11.81 -14.83
CA ASN A 50 18.08 13.01 -15.25
C ASN A 50 17.16 14.23 -15.44
N ASP A 51 15.91 14.01 -15.78
CA ASP A 51 14.88 15.05 -15.92
C ASP A 51 14.17 15.39 -14.60
N GLY A 52 14.43 14.61 -13.53
CA GLY A 52 13.82 14.78 -12.22
C GLY A 52 12.35 14.38 -12.11
N ILE A 53 11.77 13.74 -13.14
CA ILE A 53 10.36 13.32 -13.14
C ILE A 53 10.16 12.09 -12.29
N PHE A 54 11.11 11.16 -12.32
CA PHE A 54 11.04 9.91 -11.59
C PHE A 54 12.05 9.84 -10.45
N GLU A 55 11.61 9.25 -9.38
CA GLU A 55 12.44 8.95 -8.22
C GLU A 55 12.08 7.56 -7.69
N GLY A 56 13.09 6.81 -7.28
CA GLY A 56 12.90 5.49 -6.70
C GLY A 56 13.98 5.14 -5.69
N LYS A 57 13.70 4.14 -4.88
CA LYS A 57 14.61 3.65 -3.84
C LYS A 57 14.61 2.12 -3.89
N PRO A 58 15.39 1.51 -4.81
CA PRO A 58 15.53 0.06 -4.86
C PRO A 58 16.18 -0.49 -3.59
N ASP A 59 15.80 -1.69 -3.18
CA ASP A 59 16.36 -2.32 -1.98
C ASP A 59 17.84 -2.66 -2.16
N LEU A 60 18.23 -3.13 -3.37
CA LEU A 60 19.62 -3.45 -3.71
C LEU A 60 19.91 -3.20 -5.19
N VAL A 61 20.99 -2.48 -5.46
CA VAL A 61 21.58 -2.38 -6.80
C VAL A 61 23.06 -2.76 -6.74
N LEU A 62 23.48 -3.66 -7.65
CA LEU A 62 24.87 -3.98 -7.88
C LEU A 62 25.30 -3.43 -9.24
N VAL A 63 26.44 -2.75 -9.25
CA VAL A 63 26.99 -2.13 -10.44
C VAL A 63 28.17 -2.95 -10.93
N GLY A 64 28.07 -3.51 -12.12
CA GLY A 64 29.15 -4.18 -12.82
C GLY A 64 29.79 -3.29 -13.89
N GLN A 65 30.73 -3.82 -14.63
CA GLN A 65 31.38 -3.06 -15.72
C GLN A 65 30.44 -2.82 -16.92
N ARG A 66 29.54 -3.76 -17.20
CA ARG A 66 28.66 -3.75 -18.37
C ARG A 66 27.22 -4.11 -18.10
N ARG A 67 26.90 -4.48 -16.87
CA ARG A 67 25.53 -4.83 -16.45
C ARG A 67 25.25 -4.34 -15.03
N LEU A 68 23.97 -4.22 -14.74
CA LEU A 68 23.42 -3.90 -13.43
C LEU A 68 22.59 -5.09 -12.93
N LEU A 69 22.54 -5.27 -11.63
CA LEU A 69 21.56 -6.13 -10.97
C LEU A 69 20.70 -5.29 -10.03
N VAL A 70 19.39 -5.39 -10.20
CA VAL A 70 18.39 -4.75 -9.32
C VAL A 70 17.62 -5.84 -8.59
N VAL A 71 17.55 -5.76 -7.26
CA VAL A 71 16.77 -6.70 -6.45
C VAL A 71 15.84 -5.93 -5.52
N ASP A 72 14.59 -6.36 -5.48
CA ASP A 72 13.59 -5.81 -4.56
C ASP A 72 13.06 -6.95 -3.65
N TYR A 73 12.90 -6.65 -2.36
CA TYR A 73 12.56 -7.63 -1.33
C TYR A 73 11.08 -7.63 -1.00
N LYS A 74 10.46 -8.81 -1.09
CA LYS A 74 9.03 -8.97 -0.80
C LYS A 74 8.79 -10.02 0.29
N SER A 75 7.96 -9.69 1.26
CA SER A 75 7.60 -10.62 2.36
C SER A 75 6.53 -11.64 1.97
N GLY A 76 5.72 -11.32 0.96
CA GLY A 76 4.58 -12.08 0.46
C GLY A 76 4.87 -12.94 -0.76
N PHE A 77 3.80 -13.38 -1.41
CA PHE A 77 3.84 -13.89 -2.78
C PHE A 77 3.99 -12.70 -3.73
N VAL A 78 4.60 -12.94 -4.87
CA VAL A 78 4.85 -11.93 -5.91
C VAL A 78 4.28 -12.36 -7.26
N SER A 79 3.79 -13.59 -7.36
CA SER A 79 3.14 -14.10 -8.56
C SER A 79 1.73 -14.62 -8.27
N ASP A 80 0.86 -14.45 -9.25
CA ASP A 80 -0.46 -15.04 -9.32
C ASP A 80 -0.56 -15.86 -10.61
N ASP A 81 -1.08 -17.08 -10.51
CA ASP A 81 -1.18 -18.05 -11.61
C ASP A 81 0.12 -18.22 -12.43
N GLY A 82 1.29 -18.00 -11.81
CA GLY A 82 2.61 -18.16 -12.42
C GLY A 82 3.14 -16.94 -13.18
N ALA A 83 2.40 -15.83 -13.17
CA ALA A 83 2.85 -14.54 -13.66
C ALA A 83 3.15 -13.59 -12.49
N VAL A 84 4.19 -12.77 -12.63
CA VAL A 84 4.48 -11.71 -11.63
C VAL A 84 3.35 -10.69 -11.66
N GLU A 85 2.91 -10.26 -10.47
CA GLU A 85 1.90 -9.20 -10.35
C GLU A 85 2.38 -7.90 -11.02
N GLU A 86 1.50 -7.21 -11.73
CA GLU A 86 1.82 -6.04 -12.53
C GLU A 86 2.50 -4.94 -11.72
N ASP A 87 2.00 -4.65 -10.52
CA ASP A 87 2.56 -3.62 -9.63
C ASP A 87 4.02 -3.88 -9.27
N TYR A 88 4.41 -5.16 -9.07
CA TYR A 88 5.79 -5.52 -8.79
C TYR A 88 6.67 -5.46 -10.03
N SER A 89 6.13 -5.82 -11.19
CA SER A 89 6.82 -5.66 -12.48
C SER A 89 7.07 -4.18 -12.77
N ASP A 90 6.08 -3.34 -12.63
CA ASP A 90 6.15 -1.90 -12.86
C ASP A 90 7.17 -1.23 -11.92
N GLN A 91 7.21 -1.63 -10.66
CA GLN A 91 8.20 -1.15 -9.71
C GLN A 91 9.63 -1.49 -10.16
N LEU A 92 9.88 -2.73 -10.59
CA LEU A 92 11.20 -3.13 -11.07
C LEU A 92 11.56 -2.50 -12.42
N LEU A 93 10.61 -2.26 -13.30
CA LEU A 93 10.83 -1.51 -14.54
C LEU A 93 11.32 -0.08 -14.25
N LEU A 94 10.69 0.60 -13.27
CA LEU A 94 11.15 1.92 -12.83
C LEU A 94 12.55 1.87 -12.24
N TYR A 95 12.82 0.93 -11.32
CA TYR A 95 14.11 0.81 -10.67
C TYR A 95 15.22 0.47 -11.65
N ALA A 96 14.95 -0.41 -12.62
CA ALA A 96 15.87 -0.76 -13.68
C ALA A 96 16.15 0.43 -14.62
N HIS A 97 15.11 1.22 -14.95
CA HIS A 97 15.26 2.44 -15.75
C HIS A 97 16.16 3.45 -15.02
N LEU A 98 15.85 3.79 -13.77
CA LEU A 98 16.63 4.73 -12.97
C LEU A 98 18.08 4.27 -12.81
N SER A 99 18.29 2.98 -12.54
CA SER A 99 19.64 2.43 -12.39
C SER A 99 20.42 2.51 -13.70
N ALA A 100 19.79 2.18 -14.82
CA ALA A 100 20.43 2.26 -16.14
C ALA A 100 20.83 3.70 -16.48
N GLU A 101 19.95 4.65 -16.24
CA GLU A 101 20.17 6.07 -16.53
C GLU A 101 21.27 6.68 -15.67
N VAL A 102 21.24 6.43 -14.35
CA VAL A 102 22.20 6.97 -13.39
C VAL A 102 23.61 6.42 -13.62
N HIS A 103 23.73 5.14 -13.98
CA HIS A 103 25.02 4.49 -14.15
C HIS A 103 25.50 4.43 -15.62
N GLY A 104 24.66 4.79 -16.58
CA GLY A 104 24.99 4.74 -18.01
C GLY A 104 25.19 3.30 -18.53
N ILE A 105 24.46 2.33 -17.98
CA ILE A 105 24.56 0.90 -18.32
C ILE A 105 23.18 0.37 -18.66
N ASP A 106 22.95 -0.02 -19.93
CA ASP A 106 21.64 -0.45 -20.41
C ASP A 106 21.29 -1.89 -20.08
N SER A 107 22.29 -2.74 -19.85
CA SER A 107 22.07 -4.15 -19.49
C SER A 107 21.71 -4.26 -18.02
N VAL A 108 20.47 -4.61 -17.71
CA VAL A 108 19.96 -4.75 -16.35
C VAL A 108 19.31 -6.11 -16.17
N ASP A 109 19.75 -6.84 -15.16
CA ASP A 109 19.06 -8.00 -14.63
C ASP A 109 18.21 -7.56 -13.40
N ALA A 110 16.97 -8.01 -13.31
CA ALA A 110 16.10 -7.65 -12.20
C ALA A 110 15.40 -8.85 -11.59
N PHE A 111 15.32 -8.87 -10.25
CA PHE A 111 14.71 -9.95 -9.50
C PHE A 111 13.89 -9.44 -8.32
N LEU A 112 12.77 -10.11 -8.07
CA LEU A 112 12.06 -10.04 -6.79
C LEU A 112 12.62 -11.14 -5.88
N LEU A 113 13.06 -10.80 -4.68
CA LEU A 113 13.39 -11.78 -3.64
C LEU A 113 12.21 -11.94 -2.68
N SER A 114 11.32 -12.86 -3.02
CA SER A 114 10.18 -13.20 -2.17
C SER A 114 10.55 -14.17 -1.06
N LEU A 115 10.16 -13.88 0.18
CA LEU A 115 10.30 -14.84 1.28
C LEU A 115 9.43 -16.10 1.08
N ARG A 116 8.42 -16.02 0.22
CA ARG A 116 7.52 -17.15 -0.09
C ARG A 116 8.01 -17.97 -1.27
N GLU A 117 8.31 -17.33 -2.37
CA GLU A 117 8.60 -17.98 -3.66
C GLU A 117 10.11 -18.13 -3.93
N GLY A 118 10.93 -17.23 -3.39
CA GLY A 118 12.37 -17.17 -3.64
C GLY A 118 12.74 -16.09 -4.62
N LEU A 119 13.75 -16.34 -5.41
CA LEU A 119 14.25 -15.41 -6.41
C LEU A 119 13.41 -15.59 -7.68
N VAL A 120 12.70 -14.52 -8.06
CA VAL A 120 11.81 -14.48 -9.22
C VAL A 120 12.34 -13.46 -10.21
N PRO A 121 12.77 -13.88 -11.43
CA PRO A 121 13.25 -12.95 -12.45
C PRO A 121 12.10 -12.13 -13.02
N VAL A 122 12.37 -10.86 -13.34
CA VAL A 122 11.44 -9.96 -14.03
C VAL A 122 12.10 -9.46 -15.31
N ASP A 123 11.35 -9.49 -16.42
CA ASP A 123 11.82 -8.93 -17.69
C ASP A 123 11.79 -7.40 -17.60
N VAL A 124 13.00 -6.81 -17.63
CA VAL A 124 13.22 -5.37 -17.61
C VAL A 124 14.05 -4.94 -18.83
N SER A 125 13.83 -5.58 -19.97
CA SER A 125 14.48 -5.21 -21.23
C SER A 125 14.34 -3.71 -21.51
N GLU A 126 15.22 -3.15 -22.32
CA GLU A 126 15.19 -1.74 -22.72
C GLU A 126 13.83 -1.36 -23.31
N GLU A 127 13.25 -2.25 -24.12
CA GLU A 127 11.91 -2.07 -24.70
C GLU A 127 10.82 -1.96 -23.61
N GLN A 128 10.81 -2.88 -22.64
CA GLN A 128 9.85 -2.89 -21.54
C GLN A 128 9.96 -1.62 -20.68
N ARG A 129 11.18 -1.25 -20.32
CA ARG A 129 11.44 -0.01 -19.57
C ARG A 129 10.97 1.23 -20.31
N GLY A 130 11.27 1.31 -21.63
CA GLY A 130 10.83 2.43 -22.46
C GLY A 130 9.32 2.56 -22.56
N GLN A 131 8.61 1.44 -22.74
CA GLN A 131 7.14 1.41 -22.75
C GLN A 131 6.55 1.82 -21.39
N TYR A 132 7.10 1.33 -20.30
CA TYR A 132 6.67 1.71 -18.95
C TYR A 132 6.84 3.21 -18.71
N VAL A 133 8.03 3.75 -18.96
CA VAL A 133 8.35 5.17 -18.74
C VAL A 133 7.43 6.08 -19.56
N GLN A 134 7.19 5.73 -20.84
CA GLN A 134 6.29 6.52 -21.67
C GLN A 134 4.87 6.52 -21.12
N ARG A 135 4.35 5.34 -20.72
CA ARG A 135 3.04 5.22 -20.08
C ARG A 135 2.95 6.06 -18.80
N ALA A 136 3.96 5.98 -17.94
CA ALA A 136 3.99 6.75 -16.69
C ALA A 136 4.05 8.28 -16.94
N ILE A 137 4.80 8.74 -17.94
CA ILE A 137 4.82 10.16 -18.33
C ILE A 137 3.43 10.60 -18.82
N ASP A 138 2.79 9.80 -19.68
CA ASP A 138 1.46 10.11 -20.20
C ASP A 138 0.43 10.21 -19.06
N GLU A 139 0.51 9.32 -18.05
CA GLU A 139 -0.35 9.35 -16.88
C GLU A 139 -0.11 10.60 -16.00
N VAL A 140 1.14 10.97 -15.75
CA VAL A 140 1.49 12.20 -15.00
C VAL A 140 0.95 13.42 -15.73
N GLN A 141 1.16 13.51 -17.04
CA GLN A 141 0.66 14.63 -17.84
C GLN A 141 -0.87 14.71 -17.84
N ALA A 142 -1.55 13.57 -17.95
CA ALA A 142 -3.01 13.50 -17.85
C ALA A 142 -3.51 13.89 -16.46
N TYR A 143 -2.77 13.56 -15.42
CA TYR A 143 -3.06 14.00 -14.04
C TYR A 143 -2.90 15.52 -13.91
N ASP A 144 -1.77 16.06 -14.35
CA ASP A 144 -1.49 17.50 -14.26
C ASP A 144 -2.52 18.37 -15.00
N GLN A 145 -3.06 17.86 -16.11
CA GLN A 145 -4.16 18.54 -16.81
C GLN A 145 -5.47 18.57 -16.00
N ARG A 146 -5.67 17.60 -15.08
CA ARG A 146 -6.86 17.53 -14.21
C ARG A 146 -6.70 18.33 -12.92
N VAL A 147 -5.47 18.51 -12.43
CA VAL A 147 -5.18 19.19 -11.14
C VAL A 147 -5.72 20.61 -11.06
N PRO A 148 -5.74 21.46 -12.12
CA PRO A 148 -6.38 22.78 -12.06
C PRO A 148 -7.90 22.72 -11.96
N GLY A 149 -8.51 21.56 -12.16
CA GLY A 149 -9.95 21.33 -11.99
C GLY A 149 -10.36 21.24 -10.53
N PRO A 150 -11.68 21.27 -10.24
CA PRO A 150 -12.16 21.29 -8.87
C PRO A 150 -11.78 20.04 -8.07
N GLN A 151 -11.36 18.95 -8.69
CA GLN A 151 -10.81 17.83 -7.93
C GLN A 151 -10.22 16.68 -8.74
N PRO A 152 -9.02 16.19 -8.40
CA PRO A 152 -8.34 15.10 -9.08
C PRO A 152 -8.70 13.69 -8.58
N ALA A 153 -9.57 13.54 -7.57
CA ALA A 153 -9.88 12.22 -7.03
C ALA A 153 -10.67 11.37 -8.04
N THR A 154 -10.24 10.14 -8.22
CA THR A 154 -10.88 9.12 -9.07
C THR A 154 -11.19 7.90 -8.20
N PRO A 155 -12.32 7.89 -7.46
CA PRO A 155 -12.67 6.76 -6.61
C PRO A 155 -12.84 5.49 -7.43
N SER A 156 -12.16 4.43 -7.00
CA SER A 156 -12.29 3.08 -7.51
C SER A 156 -12.10 2.09 -6.37
N GLU A 157 -12.45 0.84 -6.56
CA GLU A 157 -12.29 -0.21 -5.55
C GLU A 157 -10.82 -0.31 -5.11
N ASP A 158 -9.89 -0.43 -6.06
CA ASP A 158 -8.46 -0.60 -5.78
C ASP A 158 -7.85 0.59 -5.08
N VAL A 159 -8.12 1.82 -5.58
CA VAL A 159 -7.56 3.04 -5.01
C VAL A 159 -8.13 3.34 -3.63
N CYS A 160 -9.44 3.20 -3.46
CA CYS A 160 -10.10 3.52 -2.19
C CYS A 160 -9.80 2.49 -1.10
N HIS A 161 -9.46 1.26 -1.47
CA HIS A 161 -9.13 0.19 -0.52
C HIS A 161 -7.99 0.58 0.45
N TRP A 162 -7.01 1.34 -0.02
CA TRP A 162 -5.83 1.73 0.77
C TRP A 162 -5.73 3.23 1.04
N CYS A 163 -6.77 4.01 0.71
CA CYS A 163 -6.71 5.45 0.77
C CYS A 163 -6.84 6.01 2.19
N ASN A 164 -5.80 6.66 2.68
CA ASN A 164 -5.80 7.32 3.99
C ASN A 164 -6.73 8.54 4.07
N HIS A 165 -7.23 9.04 2.94
CA HIS A 165 -8.13 10.19 2.87
C HIS A 165 -9.60 9.78 2.67
N ALA A 166 -9.92 8.49 2.72
CA ALA A 166 -11.24 7.96 2.42
C ALA A 166 -12.37 8.67 3.20
N CYS A 167 -12.19 8.90 4.51
CA CYS A 167 -13.19 9.59 5.32
C CYS A 167 -13.46 11.03 4.87
N ALA A 168 -12.42 11.75 4.40
CA ALA A 168 -12.52 13.15 4.00
C ALA A 168 -12.80 13.34 2.50
N CYS A 169 -12.80 12.27 1.71
CA CYS A 169 -12.94 12.34 0.26
C CYS A 169 -14.40 12.46 -0.17
N ASP A 170 -14.88 13.68 -0.47
CA ASP A 170 -16.25 13.90 -0.91
C ASP A 170 -16.62 13.11 -2.18
N HIS A 171 -15.66 12.88 -3.10
CA HIS A 171 -15.91 12.08 -4.31
C HIS A 171 -16.21 10.61 -3.98
N LEU A 172 -15.49 10.00 -3.02
CA LEU A 172 -15.82 8.66 -2.56
C LEU A 172 -17.26 8.61 -2.05
N TRP A 173 -17.65 9.58 -1.22
CA TRP A 173 -18.98 9.62 -0.63
C TRP A 173 -20.06 9.93 -1.67
N ASP A 174 -19.76 10.68 -2.70
CA ASP A 174 -20.67 10.92 -3.82
C ASP A 174 -20.88 9.67 -4.67
N GLU A 175 -19.82 8.88 -4.93
CA GLU A 175 -19.96 7.63 -5.66
C GLU A 175 -20.72 6.56 -4.84
N ILE A 176 -20.43 6.45 -3.53
CA ILE A 176 -21.23 5.62 -2.63
C ILE A 176 -22.70 6.07 -2.62
N GLY A 177 -22.96 7.37 -2.60
CA GLY A 177 -24.32 7.94 -2.66
C GLY A 177 -25.05 7.63 -3.97
N LYS A 178 -24.34 7.40 -5.07
CA LYS A 178 -24.88 6.93 -6.36
C LYS A 178 -25.11 5.40 -6.41
N GLY A 179 -24.79 4.70 -5.34
CA GLY A 179 -24.99 3.26 -5.21
C GLY A 179 -23.79 2.41 -5.64
N GLN A 180 -22.60 3.01 -5.84
CA GLN A 180 -21.39 2.24 -6.05
C GLN A 180 -20.97 1.55 -4.75
N VAL A 181 -20.65 0.27 -4.83
CA VAL A 181 -20.12 -0.51 -3.71
C VAL A 181 -18.60 -0.34 -3.68
N LEU A 182 -18.14 0.64 -2.91
CA LEU A 182 -16.73 0.86 -2.65
C LEU A 182 -16.47 0.51 -1.18
N GLU A 183 -15.52 -0.37 -0.93
CA GLU A 183 -15.16 -0.87 0.41
C GLU A 183 -13.80 -0.32 0.87
N PRO A 184 -13.72 0.95 1.29
CA PRO A 184 -12.48 1.53 1.76
C PRO A 184 -11.91 0.71 2.93
N TRP A 185 -10.62 0.42 2.87
CA TRP A 185 -9.95 -0.44 3.84
C TRP A 185 -10.53 -1.87 3.94
N GLY A 186 -11.14 -2.35 2.86
CA GLY A 186 -11.72 -3.69 2.77
C GLY A 186 -12.85 -3.92 3.74
N GLY A 187 -13.66 -2.90 4.01
CA GLY A 187 -14.79 -2.98 4.91
C GLY A 187 -15.89 -1.99 4.57
N HIS A 188 -16.98 -2.07 5.34
CA HIS A 188 -18.12 -1.18 5.15
C HIS A 188 -17.76 0.27 5.41
N ALA A 189 -18.42 1.16 4.68
CA ALA A 189 -18.38 2.60 4.86
C ALA A 189 -19.78 3.13 5.15
N LEU A 190 -19.87 4.10 6.05
CA LEU A 190 -21.11 4.80 6.37
C LEU A 190 -20.87 6.28 6.66
N GLU A 191 -21.81 7.09 6.24
CA GLU A 191 -21.99 8.48 6.67
C GLU A 191 -23.39 8.60 7.26
N GLY A 192 -23.50 9.25 8.41
CA GLY A 192 -24.79 9.39 9.07
C GLY A 192 -24.75 10.23 10.33
N GLU A 193 -25.88 10.28 10.99
CA GLU A 193 -26.11 11.03 12.23
C GLU A 193 -26.03 10.10 13.45
N LEU A 194 -25.29 10.50 14.46
CA LEU A 194 -25.27 9.84 15.76
C LEU A 194 -26.65 9.99 16.46
N LEU A 195 -27.27 8.85 16.75
CA LEU A 195 -28.57 8.80 17.47
C LEU A 195 -28.41 8.95 18.97
N ASP A 196 -27.24 8.57 19.49
CA ASP A 196 -26.91 8.65 20.90
C ASP A 196 -25.44 9.08 21.05
N SER A 197 -25.09 9.74 22.15
CA SER A 197 -23.68 9.95 22.51
C SER A 197 -22.99 8.60 22.72
N PRO A 198 -21.74 8.41 22.23
CA PRO A 198 -21.04 7.15 22.39
C PRO A 198 -20.95 6.70 23.85
N THR A 199 -21.37 5.48 24.12
CA THR A 199 -21.33 4.91 25.47
C THR A 199 -20.08 4.06 25.64
N THR A 200 -19.32 4.32 26.71
CA THR A 200 -18.12 3.54 27.01
C THR A 200 -18.51 2.17 27.58
N ALA A 201 -18.08 1.11 26.90
CA ALA A 201 -18.18 -0.26 27.38
C ALA A 201 -16.93 -0.65 28.20
N ARG A 202 -16.83 -1.94 28.57
CA ARG A 202 -15.63 -2.46 29.23
C ARG A 202 -14.40 -2.31 28.33
N ASN A 203 -13.22 -2.12 28.92
CA ASN A 203 -11.92 -2.03 28.23
C ASN A 203 -11.66 -0.76 27.41
N ASN A 204 -12.25 0.38 27.79
CA ASN A 204 -12.07 1.67 27.08
C ASN A 204 -12.50 1.64 25.60
N LEU A 205 -13.40 0.75 25.25
CA LEU A 205 -14.06 0.74 23.95
C LEU A 205 -15.45 1.36 24.08
N SER A 206 -15.88 2.01 23.03
CA SER A 206 -17.19 2.67 22.96
C SER A 206 -18.06 2.02 21.89
N ALA A 207 -19.36 2.18 22.04
CA ALA A 207 -20.34 1.86 21.00
C ALA A 207 -21.18 3.11 20.68
N ALA A 208 -21.57 3.25 19.41
CA ALA A 208 -22.39 4.34 18.93
C ALA A 208 -23.49 3.81 18.01
N ARG A 209 -24.71 4.38 18.13
CA ARG A 209 -25.80 4.14 17.19
C ARG A 209 -25.84 5.24 16.16
N ILE A 210 -25.92 4.85 14.90
CA ILE A 210 -25.84 5.76 13.77
C ILE A 210 -27.01 5.51 12.83
N ARG A 211 -27.74 6.55 12.48
CA ARG A 211 -28.68 6.53 11.36
C ARG A 211 -27.90 6.78 10.08
N VAL A 212 -27.79 5.75 9.26
CA VAL A 212 -27.03 5.85 8.00
C VAL A 212 -27.81 6.66 6.97
N GLU A 213 -27.18 7.70 6.44
CA GLU A 213 -27.68 8.54 5.35
C GLU A 213 -27.09 8.10 4.00
N ARG A 214 -25.79 7.77 3.99
CA ARG A 214 -25.06 7.21 2.84
C ARG A 214 -24.11 6.10 3.31
N GLY A 215 -23.99 5.02 2.55
CA GLY A 215 -23.06 3.96 2.94
C GLY A 215 -23.24 2.68 2.13
N THR A 216 -22.35 1.74 2.39
CA THR A 216 -22.47 0.35 1.92
C THR A 216 -23.42 -0.48 2.78
N VAL A 217 -23.95 0.11 3.85
CA VAL A 217 -25.01 -0.41 4.73
C VAL A 217 -26.11 0.61 4.85
N ALA A 218 -27.29 0.20 5.31
CA ALA A 218 -28.46 1.08 5.40
C ALA A 218 -29.18 0.91 6.74
N GLY A 219 -29.97 1.92 7.11
CA GLY A 219 -30.80 1.94 8.32
C GLY A 219 -30.04 2.38 9.57
N ASP A 220 -30.59 2.07 10.74
CA ASP A 220 -29.93 2.35 12.01
C ASP A 220 -28.96 1.20 12.32
N VAL A 221 -27.67 1.52 12.49
CA VAL A 221 -26.62 0.55 12.79
C VAL A 221 -25.95 0.86 14.12
N THR A 222 -25.42 -0.16 14.76
CA THR A 222 -24.59 -0.01 15.96
C THR A 222 -23.13 -0.30 15.58
N VAL A 223 -22.25 0.68 15.76
CA VAL A 223 -20.79 0.49 15.61
C VAL A 223 -20.21 0.26 17.00
N SER A 224 -19.58 -0.90 17.21
CA SER A 224 -18.91 -1.29 18.45
C SER A 224 -17.39 -1.19 18.34
N ASP A 225 -16.71 -1.42 19.45
CA ASP A 225 -15.25 -1.49 19.56
C ASP A 225 -14.52 -0.21 19.15
N ILE A 226 -15.20 0.93 19.16
CA ILE A 226 -14.60 2.23 18.85
C ILE A 226 -13.62 2.60 19.97
N PRO A 227 -12.35 2.87 19.71
CA PRO A 227 -11.41 3.34 20.72
C PRO A 227 -11.88 4.64 21.37
N GLN A 228 -11.80 4.75 22.68
CA GLN A 228 -12.31 5.92 23.42
C GLN A 228 -11.66 7.24 22.95
N GLY A 229 -10.39 7.20 22.54
CA GLY A 229 -9.71 8.37 21.96
C GLY A 229 -10.29 8.86 20.64
N SER A 230 -10.98 7.99 19.90
CA SER A 230 -11.62 8.31 18.61
C SER A 230 -13.03 8.90 18.77
N THR A 231 -13.60 8.90 19.97
CA THR A 231 -14.95 9.43 20.22
C THR A 231 -14.96 10.85 20.79
N GLY A 232 -13.78 11.47 20.91
CA GLY A 232 -13.64 12.82 21.48
C GLY A 232 -14.40 13.87 20.67
N GLY A 233 -15.40 14.51 21.30
CA GLY A 233 -16.23 15.53 20.66
C GLY A 233 -17.48 14.99 19.94
N MET A 234 -17.68 13.69 19.87
CA MET A 234 -18.89 13.10 19.30
C MET A 234 -20.06 13.19 20.30
N SER A 235 -21.19 13.70 19.88
CA SER A 235 -22.43 13.79 20.66
C SER A 235 -23.62 13.43 19.77
N GLU A 236 -24.77 13.19 20.41
CA GLU A 236 -26.04 13.01 19.70
C GLU A 236 -26.24 14.16 18.69
N GLY A 237 -26.68 13.82 17.48
CA GLY A 237 -26.84 14.75 16.35
C GLY A 237 -25.55 15.05 15.56
N SER A 238 -24.39 14.60 16.02
CA SER A 238 -23.14 14.77 15.23
C SER A 238 -23.19 13.93 13.95
N ARG A 239 -22.74 14.52 12.82
CA ARG A 239 -22.52 13.77 11.58
C ARG A 239 -21.14 13.14 11.59
N VAL A 240 -21.08 11.89 11.20
CA VAL A 240 -19.84 11.11 11.18
C VAL A 240 -19.69 10.39 9.84
N ARG A 241 -18.45 10.18 9.44
CA ARG A 241 -18.05 9.30 8.35
C ARG A 241 -17.12 8.24 8.90
N ILE A 242 -17.42 6.98 8.67
CA ILE A 242 -16.59 5.87 9.15
C ILE A 242 -16.37 4.90 8.00
N VAL A 243 -15.14 4.45 7.83
CA VAL A 243 -14.73 3.47 6.82
C VAL A 243 -14.00 2.28 7.45
N GLY A 244 -13.91 1.18 6.74
CA GLY A 244 -13.19 -0.02 7.19
C GLY A 244 -13.90 -0.80 8.28
N LEU A 245 -15.21 -0.69 8.38
CA LEU A 245 -16.01 -1.41 9.36
C LEU A 245 -16.25 -2.86 8.94
N ARG A 246 -16.27 -3.77 9.91
CA ARG A 246 -16.57 -5.19 9.67
C ARG A 246 -17.95 -5.56 10.21
N GLN A 247 -18.72 -6.32 9.42
CA GLN A 247 -19.97 -6.91 9.89
C GLN A 247 -19.74 -7.84 11.08
N ILE A 248 -20.51 -7.66 12.15
CA ILE A 248 -20.53 -8.60 13.27
C ILE A 248 -21.31 -9.85 12.84
N ARG A 249 -20.73 -11.02 13.07
CA ARG A 249 -21.44 -12.28 12.82
C ARG A 249 -22.69 -12.34 13.70
N ASP A 250 -23.79 -12.80 13.12
CA ASP A 250 -25.08 -12.98 13.78
C ASP A 250 -25.81 -11.67 14.16
N ASP A 251 -25.33 -10.50 13.77
CA ASP A 251 -26.04 -9.23 13.95
C ASP A 251 -26.06 -8.44 12.63
N SER A 252 -27.21 -8.41 11.97
CA SER A 252 -27.39 -7.72 10.67
C SER A 252 -27.27 -6.18 10.77
N HIS A 253 -27.34 -5.62 11.96
CA HIS A 253 -27.26 -4.18 12.23
C HIS A 253 -26.03 -3.79 13.05
N GLY A 254 -25.17 -4.78 13.37
CA GLY A 254 -23.95 -4.59 14.13
C GLY A 254 -22.72 -4.49 13.25
N LEU A 255 -21.93 -3.42 13.41
CA LEU A 255 -20.64 -3.23 12.79
C LEU A 255 -19.57 -3.12 13.87
N ALA A 256 -18.37 -3.65 13.60
CA ALA A 256 -17.24 -3.54 14.50
C ALA A 256 -16.15 -2.67 13.92
N TRP A 257 -15.59 -1.80 14.75
CA TRP A 257 -14.36 -1.07 14.43
C TRP A 257 -13.17 -2.03 14.35
N VAL A 258 -12.36 -1.95 13.31
CA VAL A 258 -11.23 -2.85 13.07
C VAL A 258 -9.90 -2.12 13.28
N GLY A 259 -9.66 -1.64 14.47
CA GLY A 259 -8.38 -1.08 14.89
C GLY A 259 -7.83 -0.04 13.90
N HIS A 260 -6.61 -0.29 13.38
CA HIS A 260 -5.92 0.61 12.44
C HIS A 260 -6.55 0.71 11.05
N LYS A 261 -7.51 -0.17 10.73
CA LYS A 261 -8.19 -0.16 9.43
C LYS A 261 -9.43 0.75 9.42
N SER A 262 -9.97 1.09 10.58
CA SER A 262 -11.13 1.98 10.65
C SER A 262 -10.69 3.42 10.87
N GLN A 263 -11.30 4.35 10.13
CA GLN A 263 -11.07 5.79 10.21
C GLN A 263 -12.42 6.51 10.39
N TYR A 264 -12.40 7.72 10.92
CA TYR A 264 -13.56 8.58 11.14
C TYR A 264 -13.25 10.04 10.79
#